data_cf8182db8376dc7ed810987b1a124e1a
#
_entry.id   cf8182db8376dc7ed810987b1a124e1a
#
_cell.length_a   1.000
_cell.length_b   1.000
_cell.length_c   1.000
_cell.angle_alpha   90.00
_cell.angle_beta   90.00
_cell.angle_gamma   90.00
#
_symmetry.space_group_name_H-M   'P 1'
#
loop_
_entity.id
_entity.type
_entity.pdbx_description
1 polymer ?
#
loop_
_entity_poly.entity_id
_entity_poly.type
_entity_poly.pdbx_seq_one_letter_code
_entity_poly.pdbx_strand_id
1 'polypeptide(L)'
;MNIETKLRIGSLSVGLLAVASCIAPPPGSGAGPAPGSAASIGGANAAAPAGGGEVAAAPAAPSAPSAPAVAGAPIGNTGLKECSAEGMIDDGEDGNNQNMPNDNRGGYWYTFRDKKGTTIEPVAGEDGGTFAMSEGGHGSQFAARFHGKIGTGAPLFGGMGMNFVDPKAPYNAEKYAGISFWAKRGANSTGKVRLKVPDANTDPDGGVCTECFNDFGGDLNLTEEWKQYIFPWKAMKQMPGWGNPRKPHITQAKIYGIQFQVNVPSANYDIYIDDLKFICQ
;
A
#
# COMPACT_ATOMS: atom_id res chain seq x y z
N MET A 1 40.84 -42.24 -40.88
CA MET A 1 39.44 -42.35 -41.32
C MET A 1 38.81 -40.94 -41.17
N ASN A 2 38.85 -40.23 -42.33
CA ASN A 2 38.45 -38.83 -42.45
C ASN A 2 36.92 -38.76 -42.59
N ILE A 3 36.24 -37.85 -41.83
CA ILE A 3 34.89 -37.46 -42.13
C ILE A 3 34.85 -35.92 -42.16
N GLU A 4 34.60 -35.43 -43.38
CA GLU A 4 34.50 -34.01 -43.73
C GLU A 4 33.17 -33.43 -43.21
N THR A 5 33.23 -32.26 -42.61
CA THR A 5 32.08 -31.47 -42.22
C THR A 5 31.72 -30.47 -43.32
N LYS A 6 30.55 -30.63 -43.92
CA LYS A 6 29.99 -29.70 -44.92
C LYS A 6 29.31 -28.51 -44.23
N LEU A 7 29.85 -27.34 -44.45
CA LEU A 7 29.29 -26.02 -44.11
C LEU A 7 28.19 -25.66 -45.11
N ARG A 8 26.96 -25.39 -44.63
CA ARG A 8 25.89 -24.81 -45.45
C ARG A 8 25.69 -23.33 -45.05
N ILE A 9 25.98 -22.48 -46.01
CA ILE A 9 25.74 -21.04 -45.99
C ILE A 9 24.28 -20.82 -46.43
N GLY A 10 23.44 -20.29 -45.60
CA GLY A 10 22.07 -19.89 -45.90
C GLY A 10 21.95 -18.36 -46.02
N SER A 11 21.45 -17.93 -47.17
CA SER A 11 21.27 -16.54 -47.59
C SER A 11 20.34 -15.75 -46.67
N LEU A 12 20.79 -14.55 -46.30
CA LEU A 12 19.97 -13.49 -45.68
C LEU A 12 19.18 -12.76 -46.78
N SER A 13 17.86 -12.77 -46.69
CA SER A 13 16.99 -11.86 -47.45
C SER A 13 16.61 -10.70 -46.57
N VAL A 14 17.04 -9.51 -46.95
CA VAL A 14 16.66 -8.22 -46.33
C VAL A 14 15.32 -7.78 -46.92
N GLY A 15 14.27 -7.82 -46.12
CA GLY A 15 12.96 -7.27 -46.46
C GLY A 15 12.83 -5.82 -45.94
N LEU A 16 12.76 -4.89 -46.89
CA LEU A 16 12.53 -3.48 -46.65
C LEU A 16 11.02 -3.24 -46.37
N LEU A 17 10.61 -2.92 -45.14
CA LEU A 17 9.26 -2.47 -44.86
C LEU A 17 9.22 -0.96 -44.83
N ALA A 18 8.47 -0.39 -45.76
CA ALA A 18 8.13 1.04 -45.81
C ALA A 18 7.11 1.37 -44.71
N VAL A 19 7.43 2.32 -43.86
CA VAL A 19 6.52 2.88 -42.86
C VAL A 19 5.81 4.07 -43.47
N ALA A 20 4.51 3.94 -43.70
CA ALA A 20 3.66 5.07 -44.12
C ALA A 20 3.26 5.87 -42.87
N SER A 21 3.75 7.08 -42.75
CA SER A 21 3.34 8.06 -41.74
C SER A 21 1.97 8.64 -42.12
N CYS A 22 0.96 8.35 -41.31
CA CYS A 22 -0.30 9.08 -41.33
C CYS A 22 -0.21 10.33 -40.42
N ILE A 23 -0.12 11.49 -41.03
CA ILE A 23 -0.22 12.79 -40.34
C ILE A 23 -1.71 13.11 -40.19
N ALA A 24 -2.18 13.27 -38.96
CA ALA A 24 -3.51 13.79 -38.66
C ALA A 24 -3.52 15.31 -38.64
N PRO A 25 -4.58 15.96 -39.13
CA PRO A 25 -4.68 17.41 -39.13
C PRO A 25 -5.09 17.96 -37.73
N PRO A 26 -4.76 19.27 -37.45
CA PRO A 26 -5.08 19.86 -36.15
C PRO A 26 -6.58 20.26 -36.07
N PRO A 27 -7.18 20.30 -34.87
CA PRO A 27 -8.55 20.71 -34.70
C PRO A 27 -8.71 22.25 -34.82
N GLY A 28 -9.71 22.64 -35.58
CA GLY A 28 -10.04 24.02 -35.88
C GLY A 28 -10.63 24.74 -34.65
N SER A 29 -10.26 26.01 -34.54
CA SER A 29 -10.79 27.01 -33.65
C SER A 29 -12.24 27.37 -34.02
N GLY A 30 -13.19 27.10 -33.11
CA GLY A 30 -14.56 27.56 -33.18
C GLY A 30 -14.81 28.67 -32.15
N ALA A 31 -15.18 29.84 -32.66
CA ALA A 31 -15.50 31.04 -31.91
C ALA A 31 -16.83 30.89 -31.13
N GLY A 32 -16.87 31.50 -29.93
CA GLY A 32 -18.05 31.58 -29.10
C GLY A 32 -19.07 32.65 -29.57
N PRO A 33 -20.18 32.75 -28.89
CA PRO A 33 -20.79 34.05 -28.63
C PRO A 33 -20.92 34.38 -27.14
N ALA A 34 -20.66 35.64 -26.83
CA ALA A 34 -20.97 36.34 -25.59
C ALA A 34 -22.32 37.08 -25.71
N PRO A 35 -22.76 37.93 -24.75
CA PRO A 35 -23.53 37.60 -23.56
C PRO A 35 -24.91 38.24 -23.56
N GLY A 36 -25.83 37.79 -22.78
CA GLY A 36 -27.14 38.38 -22.55
C GLY A 36 -27.32 38.82 -21.11
N SER A 37 -27.66 40.09 -20.95
CA SER A 37 -27.86 40.84 -19.71
C SER A 37 -29.13 40.53 -18.94
N ALA A 38 -29.01 40.64 -17.61
CA ALA A 38 -29.91 41.29 -16.64
C ALA A 38 -31.40 40.96 -16.58
N ALA A 39 -31.82 40.54 -15.37
CA ALA A 39 -32.94 41.18 -14.68
C ALA A 39 -32.88 40.93 -13.17
N SER A 40 -32.73 41.98 -12.41
CA SER A 40 -32.93 42.08 -10.98
C SER A 40 -34.43 42.16 -10.67
N ILE A 41 -34.90 41.43 -9.68
CA ILE A 41 -36.07 41.82 -8.88
C ILE A 41 -35.76 41.51 -7.43
N GLY A 42 -35.95 42.54 -6.62
CA GLY A 42 -35.70 42.66 -5.22
C GLY A 42 -36.77 42.09 -4.33
N GLY A 43 -36.44 42.09 -3.06
CA GLY A 43 -37.46 42.23 -2.01
C GLY A 43 -37.38 41.23 -0.89
N ALA A 44 -37.05 41.79 0.22
CA ALA A 44 -37.60 41.58 1.54
C ALA A 44 -36.72 40.87 2.59
N ASN A 45 -36.31 41.71 3.51
CA ASN A 45 -35.80 41.40 4.84
C ASN A 45 -36.71 40.44 5.66
N ALA A 46 -36.10 39.47 6.27
CA ALA A 46 -36.59 38.94 7.52
C ALA A 46 -35.40 38.61 8.45
N ALA A 47 -35.41 39.25 9.62
CA ALA A 47 -34.41 39.16 10.64
C ALA A 47 -34.39 37.74 11.26
N ALA A 48 -33.20 37.19 11.43
CA ALA A 48 -32.98 35.96 12.20
C ALA A 48 -32.72 36.32 13.67
N PRO A 49 -33.23 35.55 14.63
CA PRO A 49 -32.84 35.71 16.03
C PRO A 49 -31.49 35.01 16.26
N ALA A 50 -30.60 35.71 16.94
CA ALA A 50 -29.35 35.17 17.47
C ALA A 50 -29.69 34.16 18.59
N GLY A 51 -29.36 32.90 18.31
CA GLY A 51 -29.33 31.83 19.31
C GLY A 51 -27.92 31.24 19.32
N GLY A 52 -27.07 31.72 20.22
CA GLY A 52 -25.79 31.12 20.53
C GLY A 52 -26.00 29.75 21.17
N GLY A 53 -25.79 28.69 20.40
CA GLY A 53 -25.65 27.34 20.89
C GLY A 53 -24.19 26.97 20.78
N GLU A 54 -23.48 27.04 21.89
CA GLU A 54 -22.16 26.48 22.11
C GLU A 54 -22.26 24.97 21.91
N VAL A 55 -21.79 24.48 20.76
CA VAL A 55 -21.67 23.03 20.49
C VAL A 55 -20.46 22.54 21.27
N ALA A 56 -20.69 21.97 22.43
CA ALA A 56 -19.68 21.29 23.22
C ALA A 56 -18.97 20.24 22.35
N ALA A 57 -17.66 20.40 22.22
CA ALA A 57 -16.81 19.40 21.57
C ALA A 57 -17.01 18.07 22.30
N ALA A 58 -17.37 17.03 21.55
CA ALA A 58 -17.45 15.68 22.06
C ALA A 58 -16.10 15.27 22.67
N PRO A 59 -16.08 14.65 23.86
CA PRO A 59 -14.83 14.21 24.46
C PRO A 59 -14.16 13.18 23.56
N ALA A 60 -12.84 13.37 23.34
CA ALA A 60 -12.01 12.41 22.63
C ALA A 60 -12.19 11.03 23.30
N ALA A 61 -12.58 10.04 22.52
CA ALA A 61 -12.70 8.67 22.99
C ALA A 61 -11.36 8.21 23.59
N PRO A 62 -11.36 7.55 24.76
CA PRO A 62 -10.14 7.04 25.35
C PRO A 62 -9.51 6.02 24.38
N SER A 63 -8.23 6.19 24.09
CA SER A 63 -7.45 5.22 23.33
C SER A 63 -7.51 3.88 24.05
N ALA A 64 -8.23 2.92 23.44
CA ALA A 64 -8.27 1.55 23.94
C ALA A 64 -6.85 0.98 23.91
N PRO A 65 -6.45 0.17 24.92
CA PRO A 65 -5.15 -0.48 24.92
C PRO A 65 -5.03 -1.37 23.66
N SER A 66 -4.07 -1.06 22.82
CA SER A 66 -3.69 -1.89 21.68
C SER A 66 -3.30 -3.26 22.19
N ALA A 67 -3.87 -4.31 21.59
CA ALA A 67 -3.41 -5.67 21.85
C ALA A 67 -1.91 -5.73 21.53
N PRO A 68 -1.09 -6.36 22.40
CA PRO A 68 0.34 -6.40 22.19
C PRO A 68 0.64 -7.10 20.87
N ALA A 69 1.44 -6.43 20.03
CA ALA A 69 2.07 -7.08 18.89
C ALA A 69 2.81 -8.31 19.42
N VAL A 70 2.61 -9.46 18.81
CA VAL A 70 3.42 -10.64 19.11
C VAL A 70 4.78 -10.39 18.48
N ALA A 71 5.60 -9.59 19.16
CA ALA A 71 6.95 -9.31 18.74
C ALA A 71 7.78 -10.58 18.83
N GLY A 72 8.27 -11.06 17.67
CA GLY A 72 9.53 -11.79 17.61
C GLY A 72 9.63 -13.11 18.34
N ALA A 73 8.64 -14.00 18.29
CA ALA A 73 8.96 -15.40 18.49
C ALA A 73 9.55 -15.93 17.18
N PRO A 74 10.75 -16.55 17.19
CA PRO A 74 11.27 -17.22 16.01
C PRO A 74 10.24 -18.25 15.50
N ILE A 75 10.12 -18.38 14.19
CA ILE A 75 9.12 -19.27 13.52
C ILE A 75 9.06 -20.65 14.19
N GLY A 76 10.20 -21.20 14.62
CA GLY A 76 10.29 -22.51 15.27
C GLY A 76 9.48 -22.72 16.55
N ASN A 77 9.07 -21.65 17.25
CA ASN A 77 8.30 -21.74 18.49
C ASN A 77 6.78 -21.59 18.27
N THR A 78 6.33 -21.32 17.06
CA THR A 78 4.92 -21.06 16.75
C THR A 78 4.19 -22.27 16.16
N GLY A 79 4.91 -23.34 15.84
CA GLY A 79 4.41 -24.46 15.04
C GLY A 79 4.23 -24.11 13.55
N LEU A 80 4.63 -22.91 13.16
CA LEU A 80 4.61 -22.43 11.79
C LEU A 80 6.00 -22.62 11.17
N LYS A 81 6.07 -22.71 9.85
CA LYS A 81 7.32 -22.84 9.09
C LYS A 81 7.34 -21.87 7.91
N GLU A 82 8.52 -21.59 7.42
CA GLU A 82 8.67 -20.89 6.15
C GLU A 82 8.08 -21.76 5.02
N CYS A 83 7.41 -21.10 4.10
CA CYS A 83 6.90 -21.75 2.90
C CYS A 83 8.07 -22.06 1.95
N SER A 84 7.80 -22.84 0.90
CA SER A 84 8.68 -22.98 -0.25
C SER A 84 8.94 -21.63 -0.93
N ALA A 85 9.81 -21.61 -1.95
CA ALA A 85 10.14 -20.39 -2.70
C ALA A 85 8.91 -19.62 -3.21
N GLU A 86 7.79 -20.31 -3.50
CA GLU A 86 6.53 -19.67 -3.87
C GLU A 86 5.95 -18.74 -2.78
N GLY A 87 6.32 -18.97 -1.51
CA GLY A 87 5.91 -18.15 -0.40
C GLY A 87 6.63 -16.80 -0.33
N MET A 88 7.78 -16.63 -0.98
CA MET A 88 8.45 -15.34 -1.05
C MET A 88 7.56 -14.35 -1.82
N ILE A 89 7.23 -13.25 -1.18
CA ILE A 89 6.41 -12.20 -1.76
C ILE A 89 7.31 -11.17 -2.41
N ASP A 90 8.31 -10.70 -1.66
CA ASP A 90 9.32 -9.75 -2.15
C ASP A 90 10.53 -9.72 -1.22
N ASP A 91 11.74 -9.71 -1.79
CA ASP A 91 13.01 -9.50 -1.08
C ASP A 91 13.73 -8.22 -1.50
N GLY A 92 13.14 -7.45 -2.44
CA GLY A 92 13.65 -6.15 -2.91
C GLY A 92 14.88 -6.22 -3.80
N GLU A 93 15.49 -7.41 -4.01
CA GLU A 93 16.81 -7.54 -4.62
C GLU A 93 16.82 -7.45 -6.15
N ASP A 94 15.66 -7.50 -6.79
CA ASP A 94 15.54 -7.27 -8.23
C ASP A 94 15.57 -5.77 -8.62
N GLY A 95 15.59 -4.88 -7.61
CA GLY A 95 15.74 -3.44 -7.78
C GLY A 95 14.57 -2.72 -8.42
N ASN A 96 13.44 -3.40 -8.62
CA ASN A 96 12.21 -2.82 -9.13
C ASN A 96 11.17 -2.62 -8.02
N ASN A 97 9.99 -2.11 -8.33
CA ASN A 97 8.89 -1.93 -7.37
C ASN A 97 7.77 -2.96 -7.54
N GLN A 98 8.00 -4.03 -8.29
CA GLN A 98 7.05 -5.11 -8.48
C GLN A 98 7.35 -6.24 -7.48
N ASN A 99 6.33 -6.80 -6.85
CA ASN A 99 6.52 -8.01 -6.07
C ASN A 99 6.84 -9.20 -6.99
N MET A 100 7.45 -10.25 -6.43
CA MET A 100 7.84 -11.43 -7.21
C MET A 100 6.65 -12.02 -7.98
N PRO A 101 6.75 -12.14 -9.32
CA PRO A 101 5.65 -12.60 -10.18
C PRO A 101 5.50 -14.12 -10.15
N ASN A 102 5.46 -14.69 -8.95
CA ASN A 102 5.22 -16.11 -8.72
C ASN A 102 3.83 -16.30 -8.08
N ASP A 103 3.28 -17.49 -8.12
CA ASP A 103 2.00 -17.83 -7.52
C ASP A 103 0.84 -16.87 -7.92
N ASN A 104 0.84 -16.44 -9.20
CA ASN A 104 -0.12 -15.48 -9.78
C ASN A 104 -0.10 -14.10 -9.12
N ARG A 105 1.01 -13.67 -8.55
CA ARG A 105 1.27 -12.30 -8.10
C ARG A 105 1.93 -11.48 -9.21
N GLY A 106 2.30 -10.26 -8.92
CA GLY A 106 2.96 -9.33 -9.84
C GLY A 106 2.43 -7.91 -9.70
N GLY A 107 1.90 -7.60 -8.52
CA GLY A 107 1.47 -6.24 -8.17
C GLY A 107 2.67 -5.37 -7.77
N TYR A 108 2.39 -4.14 -7.37
CA TYR A 108 3.41 -3.12 -7.18
C TYR A 108 3.38 -2.52 -5.79
N TRP A 109 4.55 -2.09 -5.30
CA TRP A 109 4.72 -1.23 -4.15
C TRP A 109 4.29 0.18 -4.47
N TYR A 110 3.74 0.86 -3.47
CA TYR A 110 3.32 2.25 -3.52
C TYR A 110 3.42 2.90 -2.15
N THR A 111 3.46 4.22 -2.11
CA THR A 111 3.30 5.01 -0.89
C THR A 111 1.97 5.75 -0.91
N PHE A 112 1.47 6.08 0.27
CA PHE A 112 0.21 6.82 0.44
C PHE A 112 0.30 7.71 1.69
N ARG A 113 -0.44 8.81 1.68
CA ARG A 113 -0.49 9.73 2.81
C ARG A 113 -1.83 10.46 2.91
N ASP A 114 -2.10 11.03 4.07
CA ASP A 114 -3.11 12.07 4.17
C ASP A 114 -2.64 13.37 3.48
N LYS A 115 -3.58 14.25 3.18
CA LYS A 115 -3.28 15.59 2.62
C LYS A 115 -3.35 16.68 3.70
N LYS A 116 -3.04 16.34 4.98
CA LYS A 116 -3.12 17.20 6.15
C LYS A 116 -1.74 17.58 6.73
N GLY A 117 -0.76 17.73 5.84
CA GLY A 117 0.59 18.13 6.20
C GLY A 117 1.56 16.95 6.43
N THR A 118 1.15 15.72 6.20
CA THR A 118 2.04 14.57 6.17
C THR A 118 2.92 14.64 4.92
N THR A 119 4.23 14.46 5.11
CA THR A 119 5.21 14.30 4.02
C THR A 119 5.62 12.84 3.93
N ILE A 120 5.94 12.36 2.74
CA ILE A 120 6.36 10.99 2.48
C ILE A 120 7.34 10.90 1.31
N GLU A 121 8.35 10.05 1.49
CA GLU A 121 9.29 9.62 0.47
C GLU A 121 9.39 8.09 0.48
N PRO A 122 9.38 7.42 -0.68
CA PRO A 122 9.15 7.99 -2.02
C PRO A 122 7.81 8.72 -2.11
N VAL A 123 7.74 9.73 -2.97
CA VAL A 123 6.52 10.52 -3.20
C VAL A 123 5.38 9.60 -3.62
N ALA A 124 4.19 9.82 -3.07
CA ALA A 124 3.02 9.00 -3.38
C ALA A 124 2.66 9.03 -4.88
N GLY A 125 2.21 7.90 -5.41
CA GLY A 125 1.84 7.78 -6.82
C GLY A 125 0.74 8.75 -7.23
N GLU A 126 -0.22 9.06 -6.35
CA GLU A 126 -1.25 10.08 -6.57
C GLU A 126 -0.69 11.52 -6.72
N ASP A 127 0.53 11.75 -6.24
CA ASP A 127 1.27 13.01 -6.35
C ASP A 127 2.37 12.94 -7.44
N GLY A 128 2.35 11.90 -8.30
CA GLY A 128 3.27 11.71 -9.43
C GLY A 128 4.58 10.98 -9.08
N GLY A 129 4.68 10.40 -7.89
CA GLY A 129 5.85 9.61 -7.48
C GLY A 129 5.82 8.17 -7.99
N THR A 130 6.98 7.53 -7.91
CA THR A 130 7.14 6.09 -8.16
C THR A 130 7.89 5.49 -6.98
N PHE A 131 7.42 4.34 -6.48
CA PHE A 131 8.12 3.64 -5.42
C PHE A 131 9.46 3.11 -5.95
N ALA A 132 10.48 3.18 -5.12
CA ALA A 132 11.80 2.60 -5.39
C ALA A 132 12.33 1.94 -4.12
N MET A 133 13.01 0.80 -4.28
CA MET A 133 13.74 0.15 -3.20
C MET A 133 14.90 1.02 -2.74
N SER A 134 15.28 0.92 -1.49
CA SER A 134 16.37 1.68 -0.85
C SER A 134 17.48 0.74 -0.42
N GLU A 135 18.72 1.22 -0.46
CA GLU A 135 19.86 0.48 0.10
C GLU A 135 19.67 0.20 1.61
N GLY A 136 20.34 -0.83 2.08
CA GLY A 136 20.41 -1.19 3.50
C GLY A 136 19.44 -2.28 3.91
N GLY A 137 19.27 -3.31 3.07
CA GLY A 137 18.49 -4.52 3.32
C GLY A 137 18.95 -5.37 4.51
N HIS A 138 18.18 -6.37 4.87
CA HIS A 138 18.44 -7.31 5.97
C HIS A 138 19.41 -8.42 5.53
N GLY A 139 20.71 -8.16 5.61
CA GLY A 139 21.73 -9.10 5.10
C GLY A 139 21.80 -9.15 3.57
N SER A 140 21.15 -8.24 2.90
CA SER A 140 20.95 -8.07 1.48
C SER A 140 21.28 -6.64 1.06
N GLN A 141 21.10 -6.28 -0.23
CA GLN A 141 21.43 -4.95 -0.72
C GLN A 141 20.29 -3.96 -0.50
N PHE A 142 19.06 -4.33 -0.76
CA PHE A 142 17.90 -3.46 -0.81
C PHE A 142 16.80 -3.84 0.18
N ALA A 143 15.94 -2.88 0.49
CA ALA A 143 14.72 -3.04 1.27
C ALA A 143 13.63 -2.06 0.78
N ALA A 144 12.38 -2.38 1.00
CA ALA A 144 11.29 -1.43 0.89
C ALA A 144 11.38 -0.41 2.03
N ARG A 145 11.42 0.89 1.71
CA ARG A 145 11.54 1.97 2.69
C ARG A 145 10.55 3.07 2.42
N PHE A 146 9.97 3.60 3.49
CA PHE A 146 9.25 4.87 3.44
C PHE A 146 9.63 5.74 4.63
N HIS A 147 9.76 7.04 4.42
CA HIS A 147 10.13 7.98 5.46
C HIS A 147 9.45 9.34 5.27
N GLY A 148 9.42 10.13 6.34
CA GLY A 148 8.81 11.43 6.32
C GLY A 148 8.40 11.92 7.69
N LYS A 149 7.35 12.75 7.72
CA LYS A 149 6.79 13.30 8.95
C LYS A 149 5.28 13.30 8.88
N ILE A 150 4.63 12.83 9.93
CA ILE A 150 3.17 12.91 10.08
C ILE A 150 2.76 14.35 10.40
N GLY A 151 1.70 14.81 9.75
CA GLY A 151 1.08 16.12 9.98
C GLY A 151 0.39 16.24 11.34
N THR A 152 -0.46 17.24 11.49
CA THR A 152 -1.20 17.53 12.73
C THR A 152 -2.71 17.50 12.57
N GLY A 153 -3.24 17.53 11.34
CA GLY A 153 -4.68 17.49 11.04
C GLY A 153 -5.22 16.06 11.00
N ALA A 154 -6.49 15.84 11.33
CA ALA A 154 -7.12 14.53 11.24
C ALA A 154 -7.87 14.36 9.89
N PRO A 155 -7.93 13.15 9.29
CA PRO A 155 -7.20 11.95 9.66
C PRO A 155 -5.70 12.08 9.43
N LEU A 156 -4.89 11.34 10.19
CA LEU A 156 -3.42 11.37 10.14
C LEU A 156 -2.90 10.00 9.71
N PHE A 157 -2.17 9.94 8.61
CA PHE A 157 -1.47 8.73 8.19
C PHE A 157 -0.44 8.99 7.10
N GLY A 158 0.60 8.19 7.13
CA GLY A 158 1.54 7.97 6.02
C GLY A 158 1.93 6.51 6.00
N GLY A 159 2.17 5.95 4.84
CA GLY A 159 2.50 4.54 4.75
C GLY A 159 2.98 4.10 3.39
N MET A 160 3.45 2.88 3.34
CA MET A 160 3.65 2.16 2.09
C MET A 160 2.80 0.91 2.06
N GLY A 161 2.51 0.43 0.90
CA GLY A 161 1.79 -0.81 0.68
C GLY A 161 2.20 -1.46 -0.62
N MET A 162 1.70 -2.66 -0.81
CA MET A 162 1.91 -3.45 -2.00
C MET A 162 0.60 -4.15 -2.33
N ASN A 163 0.15 -4.06 -3.57
CA ASN A 163 -0.92 -4.93 -4.07
C ASN A 163 -0.32 -6.28 -4.45
N PHE A 164 -1.06 -7.38 -4.26
CA PHE A 164 -0.57 -8.70 -4.68
C PHE A 164 -0.60 -8.87 -6.19
N VAL A 165 -1.58 -8.28 -6.86
CA VAL A 165 -1.83 -8.43 -8.31
C VAL A 165 -1.96 -7.06 -8.96
N ASP A 166 -1.60 -6.99 -10.25
CA ASP A 166 -1.83 -5.84 -11.12
C ASP A 166 -2.57 -6.28 -12.40
N PRO A 167 -3.68 -5.63 -12.79
CA PRO A 167 -4.42 -4.59 -12.03
C PRO A 167 -4.89 -5.09 -10.66
N LYS A 168 -5.05 -4.18 -9.68
CA LYS A 168 -5.45 -4.53 -8.32
C LYS A 168 -6.70 -5.42 -8.32
N ALA A 169 -6.58 -6.61 -7.80
CA ALA A 169 -7.61 -7.64 -7.74
C ALA A 169 -7.43 -8.52 -6.49
N PRO A 170 -8.47 -9.25 -6.05
CA PRO A 170 -8.34 -10.16 -4.93
C PRO A 170 -7.39 -11.32 -5.24
N TYR A 171 -6.52 -11.63 -4.29
CA TYR A 171 -5.62 -12.75 -4.30
C TYR A 171 -6.07 -13.81 -3.27
N ASN A 172 -5.99 -15.09 -3.63
CA ASN A 172 -6.35 -16.19 -2.73
C ASN A 172 -5.11 -16.67 -1.95
N ALA A 173 -5.09 -16.36 -0.65
CA ALA A 173 -4.03 -16.74 0.28
C ALA A 173 -4.43 -17.87 1.25
N GLU A 174 -5.49 -18.64 0.99
CA GLU A 174 -5.99 -19.69 1.90
C GLU A 174 -4.99 -20.81 2.16
N LYS A 175 -4.08 -21.07 1.22
CA LYS A 175 -3.02 -22.08 1.38
C LYS A 175 -1.94 -21.69 2.39
N TYR A 176 -1.90 -20.42 2.80
CA TYR A 176 -0.92 -19.88 3.75
C TYR A 176 -1.52 -19.68 5.13
N ALA A 177 -0.67 -19.66 6.16
CA ALA A 177 -1.08 -19.48 7.55
C ALA A 177 -0.98 -18.02 8.03
N GLY A 178 -0.31 -17.15 7.28
CA GLY A 178 -0.05 -15.76 7.62
C GLY A 178 1.10 -15.18 6.81
N ILE A 179 1.71 -14.11 7.33
CA ILE A 179 2.86 -13.44 6.74
C ILE A 179 4.00 -13.29 7.75
N SER A 180 5.22 -13.21 7.26
CA SER A 180 6.40 -12.77 8.01
C SER A 180 7.21 -11.78 7.19
N PHE A 181 7.98 -10.96 7.88
CA PHE A 181 8.90 -9.99 7.28
C PHE A 181 9.94 -9.57 8.31
N TRP A 182 11.05 -9.03 7.85
CA TRP A 182 11.98 -8.31 8.68
C TRP A 182 11.66 -6.83 8.63
N ALA A 183 11.80 -6.14 9.76
CA ALA A 183 11.55 -4.71 9.84
C ALA A 183 12.45 -4.03 10.86
N LYS A 184 12.78 -2.77 10.57
CA LYS A 184 13.42 -1.84 11.49
C LYS A 184 12.91 -0.41 11.28
N ARG A 185 13.22 0.47 12.23
CA ARG A 185 13.09 1.91 12.04
C ARG A 185 14.48 2.57 11.91
N GLY A 186 14.54 3.69 11.22
CA GLY A 186 15.72 4.58 11.25
C GLY A 186 15.85 5.32 12.60
N ALA A 187 17.02 5.88 12.83
CA ALA A 187 17.30 6.67 14.02
C ALA A 187 16.36 7.89 14.14
N ASN A 188 16.03 8.26 15.37
CA ASN A 188 15.17 9.43 15.67
C ASN A 188 13.77 9.40 15.03
N SER A 189 13.27 8.23 14.68
CA SER A 189 11.94 8.02 14.11
C SER A 189 11.03 7.21 15.04
N THR A 190 9.71 7.32 14.85
CA THR A 190 8.77 6.47 15.60
C THR A 190 8.86 5.03 15.15
N GLY A 191 8.78 4.09 16.09
CA GLY A 191 8.64 2.66 15.78
C GLY A 191 7.18 2.18 15.74
N LYS A 192 6.22 3.06 16.00
CA LYS A 192 4.79 2.69 16.03
C LYS A 192 4.26 2.61 14.62
N VAL A 193 4.06 1.39 14.15
CA VAL A 193 3.57 1.06 12.80
C VAL A 193 2.41 0.10 12.93
N ARG A 194 1.39 0.23 12.11
CA ARG A 194 0.33 -0.75 11.97
C ARG A 194 0.49 -1.50 10.66
N LEU A 195 0.62 -2.81 10.76
CA LEU A 195 0.41 -3.71 9.64
C LEU A 195 -1.08 -3.74 9.30
N LYS A 196 -1.41 -3.68 8.02
CA LYS A 196 -2.78 -3.77 7.50
C LYS A 196 -2.81 -4.74 6.31
N VAL A 197 -3.82 -5.58 6.27
CA VAL A 197 -4.08 -6.50 5.17
C VAL A 197 -5.53 -6.28 4.72
N PRO A 198 -5.75 -5.50 3.67
CA PRO A 198 -7.07 -5.29 3.08
C PRO A 198 -7.65 -6.59 2.54
N ASP A 199 -8.91 -6.86 2.83
CA ASP A 199 -9.70 -7.95 2.24
C ASP A 199 -10.99 -7.43 1.60
N ALA A 200 -11.76 -8.31 0.98
CA ALA A 200 -13.01 -7.92 0.33
C ALA A 200 -14.04 -7.25 1.25
N ASN A 201 -13.90 -7.33 2.57
CA ASN A 201 -14.80 -6.65 3.51
C ASN A 201 -14.33 -5.27 3.92
N THR A 202 -13.07 -4.93 3.70
CA THR A 202 -12.44 -3.70 4.21
C THR A 202 -11.90 -2.80 3.10
N ASP A 203 -11.57 -3.38 1.94
CA ASP A 203 -11.14 -2.63 0.75
C ASP A 203 -12.36 -2.17 -0.06
N PRO A 204 -12.41 -0.90 -0.53
CA PRO A 204 -13.48 -0.40 -1.37
C PRO A 204 -13.74 -1.23 -2.63
N ASP A 205 -12.69 -1.78 -3.25
CA ASP A 205 -12.80 -2.61 -4.46
C ASP A 205 -13.50 -3.95 -4.19
N GLY A 206 -13.63 -4.34 -2.93
CA GLY A 206 -14.42 -5.49 -2.49
C GLY A 206 -15.93 -5.27 -2.60
N GLY A 207 -16.38 -4.01 -2.68
CA GLY A 207 -17.78 -3.62 -2.84
C GLY A 207 -18.67 -3.94 -1.62
N VAL A 208 -18.09 -4.27 -0.47
CA VAL A 208 -18.81 -4.72 0.73
C VAL A 208 -18.83 -3.64 1.81
N CYS A 209 -17.73 -2.93 2.01
CA CYS A 209 -17.64 -1.96 3.09
C CYS A 209 -18.39 -0.66 2.78
N THR A 210 -19.03 -0.10 3.81
CA THR A 210 -19.61 1.25 3.80
C THR A 210 -18.77 2.21 4.62
N GLU A 211 -17.93 1.71 5.53
CA GLU A 211 -16.89 2.41 6.25
C GLU A 211 -15.59 1.61 6.10
N CYS A 212 -14.90 1.86 5.00
CA CYS A 212 -13.76 1.06 4.53
C CYS A 212 -12.45 1.42 5.24
N PHE A 213 -11.36 0.69 4.91
CA PHE A 213 -9.99 0.89 5.37
C PHE A 213 -9.71 0.52 6.84
N ASN A 214 -10.67 -0.05 7.57
CA ASN A 214 -10.38 -0.69 8.85
C ASN A 214 -9.89 -2.12 8.63
N ASP A 215 -8.73 -2.24 7.99
CA ASP A 215 -8.17 -3.50 7.55
C ASP A 215 -7.70 -4.37 8.72
N PHE A 216 -7.69 -5.68 8.46
CA PHE A 216 -7.13 -6.63 9.40
C PHE A 216 -5.63 -6.42 9.54
N GLY A 217 -5.08 -6.64 10.73
CA GLY A 217 -3.66 -6.47 10.97
C GLY A 217 -3.32 -6.46 12.45
N GLY A 218 -2.24 -5.77 12.76
CA GLY A 218 -1.75 -5.63 14.13
C GLY A 218 -0.74 -4.49 14.25
N ASP A 219 -0.55 -4.01 15.48
CA ASP A 219 0.37 -2.94 15.78
C ASP A 219 1.79 -3.49 16.01
N LEU A 220 2.77 -2.79 15.49
CA LEU A 220 4.19 -3.05 15.59
C LEU A 220 4.84 -1.97 16.45
N ASN A 221 5.90 -2.35 17.16
CA ASN A 221 6.80 -1.43 17.82
C ASN A 221 8.23 -1.76 17.36
N LEU A 222 8.66 -1.11 16.28
CA LEU A 222 9.94 -1.36 15.61
C LEU A 222 11.11 -0.81 16.41
N THR A 223 12.25 -1.48 16.34
CA THR A 223 13.53 -1.06 16.89
C THR A 223 14.48 -0.59 15.77
N GLU A 224 15.63 -0.06 16.11
CA GLU A 224 16.66 0.33 15.14
C GLU A 224 17.40 -0.88 14.55
N GLU A 225 17.40 -2.00 15.27
CA GLU A 225 17.90 -3.26 14.76
C GLU A 225 16.82 -3.99 13.97
N TRP A 226 17.24 -4.73 12.96
CA TRP A 226 16.37 -5.63 12.22
C TRP A 226 15.79 -6.71 13.14
N LYS A 227 14.45 -6.91 13.07
CA LYS A 227 13.73 -7.98 13.75
C LYS A 227 12.74 -8.62 12.83
N GLN A 228 12.58 -9.94 12.95
CA GLN A 228 11.54 -10.66 12.26
C GLN A 228 10.19 -10.50 12.98
N TYR A 229 9.15 -10.24 12.22
CA TYR A 229 7.77 -10.16 12.68
C TYR A 229 6.93 -11.22 11.96
N ILE A 230 6.05 -11.87 12.72
CA ILE A 230 5.21 -12.96 12.23
C ILE A 230 3.76 -12.64 12.59
N PHE A 231 2.88 -12.68 11.59
CA PHE A 231 1.46 -12.41 11.74
C PHE A 231 0.64 -13.55 11.15
N PRO A 232 0.24 -14.56 11.96
CA PRO A 232 -0.75 -15.54 11.55
C PRO A 232 -2.09 -14.85 11.26
N TRP A 233 -2.83 -15.31 10.24
CA TRP A 233 -4.14 -14.74 9.89
C TRP A 233 -5.08 -14.66 11.10
N LYS A 234 -5.09 -15.71 11.94
CA LYS A 234 -5.93 -15.78 13.16
C LYS A 234 -5.64 -14.68 14.19
N ALA A 235 -4.43 -14.12 14.17
CA ALA A 235 -4.00 -13.07 15.10
C ALA A 235 -4.38 -11.65 14.60
N MET A 236 -4.63 -11.49 13.31
CA MET A 236 -4.98 -10.20 12.74
C MET A 236 -6.38 -9.77 13.13
N LYS A 237 -6.55 -8.49 13.48
CA LYS A 237 -7.82 -7.90 13.90
C LYS A 237 -8.02 -6.54 13.26
N GLN A 238 -9.28 -6.20 13.02
CA GLN A 238 -9.70 -4.83 12.75
C GLN A 238 -9.57 -3.98 14.02
N MET A 239 -9.34 -2.69 13.88
CA MET A 239 -9.34 -1.77 15.04
C MET A 239 -10.75 -1.69 15.65
N PRO A 240 -10.85 -1.58 16.98
CA PRO A 240 -12.15 -1.42 17.62
C PRO A 240 -12.76 -0.05 17.32
N GLY A 241 -14.08 0.03 17.39
CA GLY A 241 -14.84 1.29 17.43
C GLY A 241 -15.22 1.90 16.08
N TRP A 242 -14.70 1.43 14.96
CA TRP A 242 -15.04 1.94 13.63
C TRP A 242 -14.92 0.84 12.55
N GLY A 243 -15.34 1.18 11.31
CA GLY A 243 -15.35 0.26 10.18
C GLY A 243 -16.64 -0.55 10.07
N ASN A 244 -17.15 -0.67 8.85
CA ASN A 244 -18.37 -1.43 8.56
C ASN A 244 -18.23 -2.15 7.20
N PRO A 245 -18.33 -3.50 7.15
CA PRO A 245 -18.62 -4.40 8.26
C PRO A 245 -17.42 -4.64 9.18
N ARG A 246 -17.72 -5.04 10.41
CA ARG A 246 -16.73 -5.59 11.33
C ARG A 246 -16.83 -7.11 11.31
N LYS A 247 -15.72 -7.77 11.03
CA LYS A 247 -15.64 -9.22 10.90
C LYS A 247 -14.71 -9.80 11.97
N PRO A 248 -14.96 -11.02 12.46
CA PRO A 248 -14.09 -11.66 13.46
C PRO A 248 -12.74 -12.11 12.86
N HIS A 249 -12.70 -12.40 11.56
CA HIS A 249 -11.54 -12.93 10.85
C HIS A 249 -11.44 -12.34 9.45
N ILE A 250 -10.20 -12.24 8.96
CA ILE A 250 -9.87 -11.87 7.60
C ILE A 250 -10.38 -12.92 6.59
N THR A 251 -10.82 -12.48 5.44
CA THR A 251 -11.22 -13.36 4.33
C THR A 251 -10.00 -13.67 3.46
N GLN A 252 -9.28 -14.73 3.80
CA GLN A 252 -8.01 -15.11 3.17
C GLN A 252 -8.12 -15.39 1.67
N ALA A 253 -9.27 -15.87 1.21
CA ALA A 253 -9.54 -16.11 -0.20
C ALA A 253 -9.58 -14.83 -1.06
N LYS A 254 -9.66 -13.65 -0.45
CA LYS A 254 -9.87 -12.38 -1.15
C LYS A 254 -9.13 -11.24 -0.45
N ILE A 255 -7.81 -11.34 -0.33
CA ILE A 255 -6.95 -10.25 0.14
C ILE A 255 -6.41 -9.46 -1.04
N TYR A 256 -6.16 -8.16 -0.86
CA TYR A 256 -5.70 -7.29 -1.95
C TYR A 256 -4.22 -6.96 -1.89
N GLY A 257 -3.65 -6.93 -0.69
CA GLY A 257 -2.25 -6.55 -0.50
C GLY A 257 -1.87 -6.48 0.97
N ILE A 258 -0.76 -5.81 1.21
CA ILE A 258 -0.19 -5.55 2.53
C ILE A 258 0.14 -4.07 2.63
N GLN A 259 -0.07 -3.45 3.79
CA GLN A 259 0.26 -2.06 4.04
C GLN A 259 0.94 -1.91 5.41
N PHE A 260 1.85 -0.94 5.50
CA PHE A 260 2.51 -0.51 6.72
C PHE A 260 2.21 0.98 6.93
N GLN A 261 1.50 1.31 7.98
CA GLN A 261 0.98 2.66 8.22
C GLN A 261 1.49 3.24 9.53
N VAL A 262 1.93 4.50 9.50
CA VAL A 262 2.21 5.33 10.67
C VAL A 262 1.12 6.38 10.81
N ASN A 263 0.67 6.62 12.05
CA ASN A 263 -0.38 7.61 12.37
C ASN A 263 -0.10 8.41 13.66
N VAL A 264 1.16 8.48 14.07
CA VAL A 264 1.56 9.21 15.28
C VAL A 264 1.71 10.70 14.96
N PRO A 265 0.89 11.59 15.55
CA PRO A 265 0.90 13.01 15.23
C PRO A 265 2.28 13.65 15.39
N SER A 266 2.68 14.45 14.41
CA SER A 266 3.96 15.20 14.39
C SER A 266 5.23 14.36 14.44
N ALA A 267 5.12 13.02 14.43
CA ALA A 267 6.29 12.15 14.49
C ALA A 267 7.04 12.09 13.16
N ASN A 268 8.35 12.09 13.22
CA ASN A 268 9.18 11.62 12.13
C ASN A 268 9.08 10.09 12.06
N TYR A 269 9.11 9.56 10.87
CA TYR A 269 9.16 8.11 10.63
C TYR A 269 10.17 7.78 9.53
N ASP A 270 10.77 6.62 9.65
CA ASP A 270 11.73 6.06 8.71
C ASP A 270 11.71 4.54 8.91
N ILE A 271 11.01 3.85 8.04
CA ILE A 271 10.62 2.45 8.22
C ILE A 271 11.16 1.63 7.05
N TYR A 272 11.80 0.51 7.39
CA TYR A 272 12.34 -0.46 6.46
C TYR A 272 11.62 -1.80 6.64
N ILE A 273 11.27 -2.43 5.54
CA ILE A 273 10.68 -3.77 5.47
C ILE A 273 11.46 -4.58 4.45
N ASP A 274 11.74 -5.83 4.79
CA ASP A 274 12.50 -6.73 3.94
C ASP A 274 12.06 -8.18 4.12
N ASP A 275 12.47 -9.05 3.20
CA ASP A 275 12.16 -10.50 3.25
C ASP A 275 10.67 -10.77 3.50
N LEU A 276 9.78 -10.06 2.81
CA LEU A 276 8.34 -10.23 2.95
C LEU A 276 7.90 -11.56 2.36
N LYS A 277 7.31 -12.42 3.17
CA LYS A 277 6.91 -13.76 2.74
C LYS A 277 5.66 -14.28 3.44
N PHE A 278 4.98 -15.21 2.81
CA PHE A 278 3.96 -16.01 3.47
C PHE A 278 4.60 -17.05 4.38
N ILE A 279 3.85 -17.45 5.41
CA ILE A 279 4.18 -18.56 6.31
C ILE A 279 3.20 -19.71 6.14
N CYS A 280 3.68 -20.92 6.33
CA CYS A 280 2.94 -22.16 6.19
C CYS A 280 2.73 -22.86 7.54
N GLN A 281 1.79 -23.82 7.58
CA GLN A 281 1.55 -24.70 8.75
C GLN A 281 2.57 -25.83 8.83
#